data_844c3ddc22077f092536d2c02995a60a
#
_entry.id   844c3ddc22077f092536d2c02995a60a
#
_cell.length_a   1.000
_cell.length_b   1.000
_cell.length_c   1.000
_cell.angle_alpha   90.00
_cell.angle_beta   90.00
_cell.angle_gamma   90.00
#
_symmetry.space_group_name_H-M   'P 1'
#
loop_
_entity.id
_entity.type
_entity.pdbx_description
1 polymer ?
#
loop_
_entity_poly.entity_id
_entity_poly.type
_entity_poly.pdbx_seq_one_letter_code
_entity_poly.pdbx_strand_id
1 'polypeptide(L)'
;MRENAKSFYKILSKEAKMSCVKVFLTMCLFVAVALGQELTGDDIVKKVNDLINVETAYMKAKMTITTTSGAKRTFTYESWSKDRGAKTLMRYIAPPRVKGQAILMLNNANDIWMYFPRTGRVRKLATHAKKQKMMDSDFSYEDMGSGDTFIDDFTAKRLKDDKYEGEKCYKVELTKKPDSDISYSRLIMWVRKKDFVPVLIEYYDENNPEILIKRLYQKDIRIIDGIPTAFKIIMKSEIENSSTEIELIDVKYDIQISDDMFTERSLKK
;
A
#
# COMPACT_ATOMS: atom_id res chain seq x y z
N MET A 1 3.72 72.51 -39.96
CA MET A 1 4.62 71.34 -39.68
C MET A 1 4.66 70.89 -38.21
N ARG A 2 4.32 71.68 -37.20
CA ARG A 2 4.39 71.28 -35.76
C ARG A 2 3.14 70.54 -35.24
N GLU A 3 1.99 70.64 -35.89
CA GLU A 3 0.77 70.01 -35.44
C GLU A 3 0.70 68.54 -35.86
N ASN A 4 1.22 68.16 -37.01
CA ASN A 4 1.23 66.80 -37.50
C ASN A 4 2.15 65.85 -36.65
N ALA A 5 3.25 66.42 -36.10
CA ALA A 5 4.14 65.60 -35.21
C ALA A 5 3.49 65.26 -33.88
N LYS A 6 2.68 66.14 -33.28
CA LYS A 6 1.97 65.84 -32.01
C LYS A 6 0.88 64.79 -32.16
N SER A 7 0.20 64.76 -33.32
CA SER A 7 -0.81 63.72 -33.62
C SER A 7 -0.17 62.37 -33.79
N PHE A 8 0.97 62.31 -34.47
CA PHE A 8 1.70 61.01 -34.68
C PHE A 8 2.24 60.43 -33.38
N TYR A 9 2.80 61.25 -32.49
CA TYR A 9 3.24 60.75 -31.15
C TYR A 9 2.10 60.29 -30.26
N LYS A 10 0.90 60.86 -30.39
CA LYS A 10 -0.27 60.51 -29.60
C LYS A 10 -0.86 59.14 -30.05
N ILE A 11 -0.77 58.83 -31.35
CA ILE A 11 -1.19 57.56 -31.92
C ILE A 11 -0.23 56.45 -31.51
N LEU A 12 1.10 56.65 -31.65
CA LEU A 12 2.12 55.70 -31.24
C LEU A 12 2.08 55.36 -29.73
N SER A 13 1.79 56.36 -28.88
CA SER A 13 1.66 56.13 -27.43
C SER A 13 0.40 55.31 -27.06
N LYS A 14 -0.65 55.40 -27.88
CA LYS A 14 -1.90 54.68 -27.67
C LYS A 14 -1.79 53.23 -28.11
N GLU A 15 -1.09 52.96 -29.22
CA GLU A 15 -0.79 51.60 -29.69
C GLU A 15 0.19 50.86 -28.77
N ALA A 16 1.23 51.56 -28.27
CA ALA A 16 2.16 50.99 -27.30
C ALA A 16 1.47 50.61 -25.97
N LYS A 17 0.55 51.46 -25.48
CA LYS A 17 -0.24 51.15 -24.27
C LYS A 17 -1.21 49.98 -24.49
N MET A 18 -1.83 49.90 -25.68
CA MET A 18 -2.74 48.79 -26.03
C MET A 18 -1.98 47.47 -26.22
N SER A 19 -0.74 47.51 -26.74
CA SER A 19 0.13 46.32 -26.86
C SER A 19 0.59 45.83 -25.49
N CYS A 20 0.99 46.71 -24.57
CA CYS A 20 1.34 46.33 -23.19
C CYS A 20 0.16 45.71 -22.41
N VAL A 21 -1.05 46.26 -22.59
CA VAL A 21 -2.26 45.73 -21.92
C VAL A 21 -2.61 44.33 -22.47
N LYS A 22 -2.49 44.11 -23.78
CA LYS A 22 -2.71 42.79 -24.39
C LYS A 22 -1.69 41.75 -23.94
N VAL A 23 -0.41 42.12 -23.85
CA VAL A 23 0.65 41.23 -23.35
C VAL A 23 0.44 40.91 -21.86
N PHE A 24 0.02 41.87 -21.04
CA PHE A 24 -0.28 41.67 -19.63
C PHE A 24 -1.52 40.77 -19.43
N LEU A 25 -2.59 40.93 -20.24
CA LEU A 25 -3.78 40.10 -20.19
C LEU A 25 -3.49 38.68 -20.65
N THR A 26 -2.61 38.49 -21.67
CA THR A 26 -2.21 37.17 -22.16
C THR A 26 -1.31 36.45 -21.13
N MET A 27 -0.43 37.19 -20.43
CA MET A 27 0.43 36.65 -19.38
C MET A 27 -0.36 36.28 -18.12
N CYS A 28 -1.41 37.01 -17.76
CA CYS A 28 -2.32 36.67 -16.67
C CYS A 28 -3.19 35.44 -16.99
N LEU A 29 -3.55 35.20 -18.27
CA LEU A 29 -4.28 33.98 -18.67
C LEU A 29 -3.39 32.72 -18.62
N PHE A 30 -2.07 32.83 -18.84
CA PHE A 30 -1.14 31.70 -18.75
C PHE A 30 -0.75 31.33 -17.29
N VAL A 31 -0.87 32.27 -16.34
CA VAL A 31 -0.63 32.00 -14.91
C VAL A 31 -1.82 31.26 -14.25
N ALA A 32 -3.01 31.32 -14.84
CA ALA A 32 -4.21 30.67 -14.30
C ALA A 32 -4.32 29.16 -14.62
N VAL A 33 -3.40 28.57 -15.40
CA VAL A 33 -3.43 27.14 -15.79
C VAL A 33 -2.42 26.28 -14.99
N ALA A 34 -1.67 26.90 -14.09
CA ALA A 34 -0.85 26.16 -13.12
C ALA A 34 -1.62 25.87 -11.79
N LEU A 35 -2.94 25.71 -11.84
CA LEU A 35 -3.69 25.00 -10.80
C LEU A 35 -3.26 23.56 -10.92
N GLY A 36 -2.35 23.12 -10.06
CA GLY A 36 -1.87 21.75 -10.00
C GLY A 36 -3.07 20.80 -10.07
N GLN A 37 -3.08 19.94 -11.07
CA GLN A 37 -4.14 18.98 -11.27
C GLN A 37 -4.29 18.19 -9.95
N GLU A 38 -5.46 18.24 -9.34
CA GLU A 38 -5.69 17.49 -8.11
C GLU A 38 -5.50 15.99 -8.40
N LEU A 39 -4.76 15.31 -7.51
CA LEU A 39 -4.53 13.88 -7.65
C LEU A 39 -5.86 13.13 -7.68
N THR A 40 -6.03 12.27 -8.67
CA THR A 40 -7.16 11.34 -8.77
C THR A 40 -7.05 10.22 -7.73
N GLY A 41 -8.07 9.39 -7.59
CA GLY A 41 -8.01 8.19 -6.76
C GLY A 41 -6.91 7.25 -7.22
N ASP A 42 -6.82 7.02 -8.52
CA ASP A 42 -5.80 6.13 -9.12
C ASP A 42 -4.37 6.66 -8.92
N ASP A 43 -4.15 7.99 -9.05
CA ASP A 43 -2.84 8.60 -8.79
C ASP A 43 -2.40 8.38 -7.33
N ILE A 44 -3.33 8.52 -6.37
CA ILE A 44 -3.05 8.32 -4.95
C ILE A 44 -2.73 6.85 -4.68
N VAL A 45 -3.55 5.93 -5.18
CA VAL A 45 -3.35 4.49 -4.99
C VAL A 45 -2.06 4.02 -5.64
N LYS A 46 -1.72 4.54 -6.83
CA LYS A 46 -0.43 4.25 -7.46
C LYS A 46 0.74 4.65 -6.55
N LYS A 47 0.71 5.84 -5.94
CA LYS A 47 1.76 6.29 -5.00
C LYS A 47 1.84 5.42 -3.74
N VAL A 48 0.69 5.00 -3.20
CA VAL A 48 0.62 4.03 -2.09
C VAL A 48 1.25 2.70 -2.50
N ASN A 49 0.88 2.19 -3.66
CA ASN A 49 1.34 0.91 -4.18
C ASN A 49 2.87 0.91 -4.45
N ASP A 50 3.39 2.00 -5.03
CA ASP A 50 4.83 2.17 -5.27
C ASP A 50 5.61 2.30 -3.95
N LEU A 51 4.99 2.83 -2.88
CA LEU A 51 5.59 2.93 -1.56
C LEU A 51 5.72 1.58 -0.86
N ILE A 52 4.66 0.76 -0.90
CA ILE A 52 4.62 -0.51 -0.14
C ILE A 52 5.24 -1.68 -0.89
N ASN A 53 5.30 -1.63 -2.22
CA ASN A 53 5.82 -2.68 -3.08
C ASN A 53 7.18 -2.29 -3.67
N VAL A 54 8.21 -2.38 -2.83
CA VAL A 54 9.61 -2.20 -3.27
C VAL A 54 10.10 -3.43 -4.02
N GLU A 55 11.14 -3.26 -4.85
CA GLU A 55 11.67 -4.34 -5.70
C GLU A 55 12.15 -5.53 -4.88
N THR A 56 12.90 -5.29 -3.81
CA THR A 56 13.35 -6.32 -2.88
C THR A 56 13.32 -5.80 -1.45
N ALA A 57 12.92 -6.66 -0.50
CA ALA A 57 12.98 -6.34 0.92
C ALA A 57 13.33 -7.57 1.77
N TYR A 58 14.01 -7.32 2.88
CA TYR A 58 14.12 -8.22 4.01
C TYR A 58 13.46 -7.59 5.22
N MET A 59 12.71 -8.37 5.96
CA MET A 59 12.08 -7.96 7.21
C MET A 59 12.25 -9.04 8.27
N LYS A 60 12.57 -8.61 9.49
CA LYS A 60 12.43 -9.42 10.70
C LYS A 60 11.34 -8.80 11.55
N ALA A 61 10.36 -9.59 11.96
CA ALA A 61 9.20 -9.06 12.67
C ALA A 61 8.72 -10.00 13.78
N LYS A 62 8.05 -9.38 14.75
CA LYS A 62 7.30 -10.07 15.80
C LYS A 62 5.81 -9.92 15.50
N MET A 63 5.08 -11.02 15.36
CA MET A 63 3.65 -11.09 15.20
C MET A 63 3.00 -11.56 16.50
N THR A 64 2.08 -10.77 17.05
CA THR A 64 1.30 -11.11 18.24
C THR A 64 -0.18 -11.18 17.87
N ILE A 65 -0.77 -12.37 17.98
CA ILE A 65 -2.18 -12.64 17.73
C ILE A 65 -2.91 -12.62 19.07
N THR A 66 -3.93 -11.79 19.19
CA THR A 66 -4.86 -11.74 20.33
C THR A 66 -6.19 -12.32 19.87
N THR A 67 -6.58 -13.46 20.43
CA THR A 67 -7.84 -14.14 20.08
C THR A 67 -9.05 -13.44 20.69
N THR A 68 -10.25 -13.83 20.30
CA THR A 68 -11.52 -13.38 20.86
C THR A 68 -11.59 -13.55 22.39
N SER A 69 -10.98 -14.59 22.95
CA SER A 69 -10.90 -14.82 24.40
C SER A 69 -9.82 -13.98 25.11
N GLY A 70 -9.06 -13.15 24.38
CA GLY A 70 -7.94 -12.37 24.91
C GLY A 70 -6.62 -13.15 25.04
N ALA A 71 -6.60 -14.44 24.72
CA ALA A 71 -5.37 -15.23 24.74
C ALA A 71 -4.39 -14.73 23.66
N LYS A 72 -3.09 -14.68 23.99
CA LYS A 72 -2.06 -14.17 23.10
C LYS A 72 -1.10 -15.28 22.63
N ARG A 73 -0.79 -15.26 21.34
CA ARG A 73 0.25 -16.09 20.71
C ARG A 73 1.23 -15.19 19.98
N THR A 74 2.50 -15.40 20.25
CA THR A 74 3.56 -14.57 19.64
C THR A 74 4.48 -15.44 18.78
N PHE A 75 4.80 -14.93 17.60
CA PHE A 75 5.75 -15.52 16.65
C PHE A 75 6.81 -14.50 16.27
N THR A 76 8.03 -14.95 16.02
CA THR A 76 9.06 -14.15 15.36
C THR A 76 9.41 -14.80 14.04
N TYR A 77 9.47 -14.04 12.98
CA TYR A 77 9.79 -14.54 11.65
C TYR A 77 10.71 -13.58 10.90
N GLU A 78 11.36 -14.12 9.89
CA GLU A 78 12.07 -13.39 8.85
C GLU A 78 11.30 -13.54 7.54
N SER A 79 11.28 -12.50 6.73
CA SER A 79 10.63 -12.48 5.43
C SER A 79 11.54 -11.84 4.39
N TRP A 80 11.56 -12.43 3.23
CA TRP A 80 12.21 -11.91 2.01
C TRP A 80 11.15 -11.76 0.95
N SER A 81 11.12 -10.60 0.30
CA SER A 81 10.24 -10.34 -0.84
C SER A 81 11.04 -9.85 -2.04
N LYS A 82 10.56 -10.17 -3.24
CA LYS A 82 11.15 -9.78 -4.52
C LYS A 82 10.06 -9.56 -5.57
N ASP A 83 10.42 -8.87 -6.64
CA ASP A 83 9.53 -8.56 -7.75
C ASP A 83 8.28 -7.83 -7.24
N ARG A 84 8.47 -6.75 -6.48
CA ARG A 84 7.40 -5.92 -5.90
C ARG A 84 6.41 -6.72 -5.03
N GLY A 85 6.88 -7.74 -4.31
CA GLY A 85 6.07 -8.58 -3.44
C GLY A 85 5.43 -9.80 -4.13
N ALA A 86 5.54 -9.94 -5.45
CA ALA A 86 5.02 -11.10 -6.18
C ALA A 86 5.63 -12.43 -5.73
N LYS A 87 6.84 -12.37 -5.15
CA LYS A 87 7.53 -13.50 -4.52
C LYS A 87 7.80 -13.18 -3.06
N THR A 88 7.35 -14.01 -2.13
CA THR A 88 7.58 -13.84 -0.69
C THR A 88 7.92 -15.17 -0.05
N LEU A 89 9.04 -15.20 0.70
CA LEU A 89 9.42 -16.30 1.56
C LEU A 89 9.38 -15.83 3.01
N MET A 90 8.61 -16.49 3.87
CA MET A 90 8.60 -16.27 5.32
C MET A 90 9.16 -17.48 6.04
N ARG A 91 9.96 -17.26 7.09
CA ARG A 91 10.50 -18.32 7.94
C ARG A 91 10.33 -17.96 9.41
N TYR A 92 9.64 -18.82 10.15
CA TYR A 92 9.45 -18.63 11.58
C TYR A 92 10.71 -19.05 12.35
N ILE A 93 11.18 -18.18 13.24
CA ILE A 93 12.40 -18.39 14.04
C ILE A 93 12.09 -18.60 15.52
N ALA A 94 10.90 -18.20 15.98
CA ALA A 94 10.40 -18.42 17.34
C ALA A 94 8.86 -18.49 17.36
N PRO A 95 8.25 -19.19 18.32
CA PRO A 95 8.82 -20.02 19.39
C PRO A 95 9.34 -21.37 18.86
N PRO A 96 10.02 -22.18 19.70
CA PRO A 96 10.60 -23.47 19.28
C PRO A 96 9.64 -24.40 18.55
N ARG A 97 8.34 -24.39 18.91
CA ARG A 97 7.31 -25.25 18.28
C ARG A 97 7.10 -25.01 16.79
N VAL A 98 7.39 -23.81 16.28
CA VAL A 98 7.24 -23.44 14.87
C VAL A 98 8.57 -23.07 14.20
N LYS A 99 9.69 -23.10 14.94
CA LYS A 99 11.01 -22.75 14.42
C LYS A 99 11.33 -23.59 13.19
N GLY A 100 11.74 -22.90 12.10
CA GLY A 100 12.03 -23.51 10.80
C GLY A 100 10.81 -23.77 9.92
N GLN A 101 9.56 -23.59 10.42
CA GLN A 101 8.40 -23.57 9.55
C GLN A 101 8.53 -22.43 8.57
N ALA A 102 8.25 -22.68 7.27
CA ALA A 102 8.37 -21.68 6.24
C ALA A 102 7.15 -21.68 5.32
N ILE A 103 6.87 -20.51 4.76
CA ILE A 103 5.80 -20.26 3.81
C ILE A 103 6.43 -19.59 2.60
N LEU A 104 6.21 -20.15 1.43
CA LEU A 104 6.58 -19.55 0.14
C LEU A 104 5.29 -19.17 -0.58
N MET A 105 5.18 -17.91 -0.95
CA MET A 105 4.10 -17.36 -1.76
C MET A 105 4.68 -16.84 -3.06
N LEU A 106 4.13 -17.27 -4.19
CA LEU A 106 4.49 -16.84 -5.53
C LEU A 106 3.24 -16.34 -6.26
N ASN A 107 3.46 -15.55 -7.31
CA ASN A 107 2.38 -15.05 -8.16
C ASN A 107 1.28 -14.32 -7.36
N ASN A 108 1.68 -13.38 -6.47
CA ASN A 108 0.77 -12.64 -5.61
C ASN A 108 -0.10 -13.59 -4.75
N ALA A 109 0.54 -14.57 -4.08
CA ALA A 109 -0.08 -15.59 -3.25
C ALA A 109 -1.07 -16.54 -3.98
N ASN A 110 -1.08 -16.58 -5.30
CA ASN A 110 -1.85 -17.60 -6.03
C ASN A 110 -1.23 -19.00 -5.92
N ASP A 111 0.06 -19.07 -5.67
CA ASP A 111 0.79 -20.31 -5.42
C ASP A 111 1.43 -20.27 -4.04
N ILE A 112 1.00 -21.14 -3.14
CA ILE A 112 1.43 -21.15 -1.73
C ILE A 112 1.96 -22.51 -1.37
N TRP A 113 3.17 -22.58 -0.78
CA TRP A 113 3.75 -23.79 -0.19
C TRP A 113 4.07 -23.56 1.27
N MET A 114 3.82 -24.58 2.09
CA MET A 114 4.18 -24.60 3.51
C MET A 114 5.15 -25.74 3.80
N TYR A 115 6.20 -25.45 4.53
CA TYR A 115 7.14 -26.42 5.06
C TYR A 115 6.92 -26.65 6.56
N PHE A 116 6.85 -27.91 6.95
CA PHE A 116 6.68 -28.37 8.32
C PHE A 116 7.95 -29.09 8.78
N PRO A 117 8.86 -28.45 9.54
CA PRO A 117 10.17 -29.00 9.88
C PRO A 117 10.08 -30.30 10.71
N ARG A 118 9.05 -30.44 11.57
CA ARG A 118 8.85 -31.65 12.40
C ARG A 118 8.60 -32.92 11.58
N THR A 119 8.06 -32.80 10.39
CA THR A 119 7.76 -33.94 9.50
C THR A 119 8.60 -33.92 8.23
N GLY A 120 9.39 -32.85 7.98
CA GLY A 120 10.15 -32.64 6.75
C GLY A 120 9.30 -32.46 5.50
N ARG A 121 7.97 -32.26 5.65
CA ARG A 121 7.02 -32.22 4.52
C ARG A 121 6.86 -30.81 4.00
N VAL A 122 6.81 -30.67 2.67
CA VAL A 122 6.33 -29.52 1.95
C VAL A 122 4.92 -29.83 1.45
N ARG A 123 3.99 -28.89 1.58
CA ARG A 123 2.63 -28.98 1.04
C ARG A 123 2.33 -27.75 0.21
N LYS A 124 1.86 -27.95 -1.02
CA LYS A 124 1.22 -26.90 -1.80
C LYS A 124 -0.22 -26.75 -1.30
N LEU A 125 -0.65 -25.53 -1.03
CA LEU A 125 -2.03 -25.22 -0.69
C LEU A 125 -2.86 -25.10 -1.98
N ALA A 126 -4.16 -25.36 -1.90
CA ALA A 126 -5.05 -25.08 -3.01
C ALA A 126 -5.18 -23.58 -3.24
N THR A 127 -5.41 -23.12 -4.47
CA THR A 127 -5.43 -21.70 -4.82
C THR A 127 -6.40 -20.87 -3.98
N HIS A 128 -7.59 -21.41 -3.66
CA HIS A 128 -8.56 -20.74 -2.78
C HIS A 128 -8.07 -20.56 -1.34
N ALA A 129 -6.98 -21.24 -0.93
CA ALA A 129 -6.43 -21.09 0.41
C ALA A 129 -5.81 -19.72 0.64
N LYS A 130 -5.54 -18.93 -0.41
CA LYS A 130 -5.07 -17.54 -0.25
C LYS A 130 -6.01 -16.68 0.60
N LYS A 131 -7.31 -16.99 0.58
CA LYS A 131 -8.35 -16.32 1.38
C LYS A 131 -8.37 -16.75 2.85
N GLN A 132 -7.65 -17.82 3.22
CA GLN A 132 -7.63 -18.33 4.58
C GLN A 132 -6.69 -17.53 5.48
N LYS A 133 -7.00 -17.53 6.78
CA LYS A 133 -6.15 -16.91 7.81
C LYS A 133 -4.78 -17.58 7.87
N MET A 134 -3.73 -16.77 7.76
CA MET A 134 -2.35 -17.23 7.92
C MET A 134 -2.04 -17.45 9.40
N MET A 135 -1.67 -18.66 9.82
CA MET A 135 -1.32 -19.01 11.20
C MET A 135 -2.42 -18.67 12.24
N ASP A 136 -3.68 -18.70 11.84
CA ASP A 136 -4.86 -18.22 12.61
C ASP A 136 -4.75 -16.75 13.05
N SER A 137 -4.03 -15.91 12.29
CA SER A 137 -3.97 -14.46 12.47
C SER A 137 -5.17 -13.80 11.80
N ASP A 138 -5.31 -12.49 11.98
CA ASP A 138 -6.33 -11.70 11.25
C ASP A 138 -5.87 -11.32 9.83
N PHE A 139 -4.64 -11.69 9.46
CA PHE A 139 -4.15 -11.61 8.08
C PHE A 139 -4.44 -12.90 7.32
N SER A 140 -4.95 -12.78 6.10
CA SER A 140 -5.00 -13.88 5.14
C SER A 140 -3.65 -14.04 4.43
N TYR A 141 -3.45 -15.13 3.68
CA TYR A 141 -2.27 -15.24 2.82
C TYR A 141 -2.26 -14.18 1.72
N GLU A 142 -3.42 -13.81 1.17
CA GLU A 142 -3.49 -12.75 0.17
C GLU A 142 -3.11 -11.37 0.75
N ASP A 143 -3.41 -11.07 2.02
CA ASP A 143 -2.97 -9.83 2.66
C ASP A 143 -1.44 -9.76 2.79
N MET A 144 -0.77 -10.90 2.90
CA MET A 144 0.67 -10.98 3.14
C MET A 144 1.51 -11.17 1.88
N GLY A 145 0.89 -11.53 0.77
CA GLY A 145 1.59 -11.82 -0.49
C GLY A 145 0.98 -11.14 -1.71
N SER A 146 0.33 -10.00 -1.51
CA SER A 146 -0.54 -9.40 -2.53
C SER A 146 0.17 -8.60 -3.64
N GLY A 147 1.44 -8.22 -3.48
CA GLY A 147 2.13 -7.44 -4.53
C GLY A 147 1.33 -6.20 -4.98
N ASP A 148 1.18 -5.99 -6.28
CA ASP A 148 0.51 -4.84 -6.88
C ASP A 148 -1.05 -4.90 -6.86
N THR A 149 -1.65 -5.71 -5.98
CA THR A 149 -3.10 -5.96 -5.87
C THR A 149 -3.96 -4.70 -5.82
N PHE A 150 -3.51 -3.64 -5.16
CA PHE A 150 -4.31 -2.40 -5.09
C PHE A 150 -4.55 -1.76 -6.47
N ILE A 151 -3.63 -1.95 -7.41
CA ILE A 151 -3.77 -1.45 -8.78
C ILE A 151 -4.44 -2.50 -9.67
N ASP A 152 -4.06 -3.77 -9.52
CA ASP A 152 -4.49 -4.85 -10.39
C ASP A 152 -5.96 -5.22 -10.16
N ASP A 153 -6.38 -5.29 -8.89
CA ASP A 153 -7.68 -5.84 -8.50
C ASP A 153 -8.77 -4.79 -8.24
N PHE A 154 -8.40 -3.50 -8.12
CA PHE A 154 -9.36 -2.45 -7.77
C PHE A 154 -9.34 -1.28 -8.75
N THR A 155 -10.48 -0.58 -8.82
CA THR A 155 -10.60 0.78 -9.35
C THR A 155 -10.69 1.76 -8.19
N ALA A 156 -10.05 2.94 -8.32
CA ALA A 156 -9.96 3.88 -7.21
C ALA A 156 -10.74 5.17 -7.46
N LYS A 157 -11.50 5.62 -6.45
CA LYS A 157 -12.22 6.89 -6.43
C LYS A 157 -11.78 7.72 -5.24
N ARG A 158 -11.24 8.93 -5.48
CA ARG A 158 -10.98 9.88 -4.40
C ARG A 158 -12.31 10.37 -3.83
N LEU A 159 -12.44 10.28 -2.51
CA LEU A 159 -13.52 10.86 -1.72
C LEU A 159 -13.10 12.23 -1.19
N LYS A 160 -13.99 12.88 -0.42
CA LYS A 160 -13.64 14.12 0.29
C LYS A 160 -12.50 13.84 1.27
N ASP A 161 -11.45 14.65 1.19
CA ASP A 161 -10.31 14.56 2.09
C ASP A 161 -10.73 14.62 3.57
N ASP A 162 -10.00 13.91 4.41
CA ASP A 162 -10.31 13.72 5.81
C ASP A 162 -9.07 13.88 6.69
N LYS A 163 -9.24 13.70 8.00
CA LYS A 163 -8.15 13.62 8.98
C LYS A 163 -8.22 12.30 9.73
N TYR A 164 -7.06 11.71 9.99
CA TYR A 164 -6.93 10.56 10.86
C TYR A 164 -5.85 10.82 11.91
N GLU A 165 -6.18 10.68 13.20
CA GLU A 165 -5.28 10.99 14.34
C GLU A 165 -4.57 12.37 14.20
N GLY A 166 -5.29 13.39 13.67
CA GLY A 166 -4.78 14.75 13.47
C GLY A 166 -4.02 15.00 12.16
N GLU A 167 -3.61 13.96 11.45
CA GLU A 167 -2.91 14.06 10.15
C GLU A 167 -3.90 14.29 9.01
N LYS A 168 -3.55 15.16 8.06
CA LYS A 168 -4.32 15.38 6.83
C LYS A 168 -4.17 14.18 5.91
N CYS A 169 -5.29 13.59 5.48
CA CYS A 169 -5.32 12.43 4.62
C CYS A 169 -6.14 12.67 3.35
N TYR A 170 -5.69 12.08 2.25
CA TYR A 170 -6.59 11.72 1.18
C TYR A 170 -7.46 10.56 1.66
N LYS A 171 -8.72 10.56 1.31
CA LYS A 171 -9.62 9.44 1.52
C LYS A 171 -9.96 8.84 0.17
N VAL A 172 -9.69 7.55 0.00
CA VAL A 172 -9.86 6.86 -1.28
C VAL A 172 -10.69 5.61 -1.08
N GLU A 173 -11.69 5.42 -1.92
CA GLU A 173 -12.46 4.19 -2.03
C GLU A 173 -11.91 3.37 -3.19
N LEU A 174 -11.60 2.10 -2.93
CA LEU A 174 -11.23 1.12 -3.92
C LEU A 174 -12.39 0.14 -4.07
N THR A 175 -12.85 -0.07 -5.31
CA THR A 175 -13.93 -1.01 -5.64
C THR A 175 -13.35 -2.16 -6.44
N LYS A 176 -13.65 -3.41 -6.02
CA LYS A 176 -13.21 -4.63 -6.69
C LYS A 176 -13.58 -4.63 -8.16
N LYS A 177 -12.63 -4.96 -9.04
CA LYS A 177 -12.89 -5.17 -10.47
C LYS A 177 -13.68 -6.46 -10.69
N PRO A 178 -14.53 -6.54 -11.74
CA PRO A 178 -15.40 -7.69 -11.99
C PRO A 178 -14.67 -9.03 -12.18
N ASP A 179 -13.47 -9.00 -12.73
CA ASP A 179 -12.62 -10.15 -13.04
C ASP A 179 -11.64 -10.53 -11.94
N SER A 180 -11.61 -9.76 -10.83
CA SER A 180 -10.78 -10.05 -9.68
C SER A 180 -11.41 -11.13 -8.79
N ASP A 181 -10.57 -12.00 -8.19
CA ASP A 181 -11.00 -13.01 -7.22
C ASP A 181 -10.59 -12.69 -5.78
N ILE A 182 -10.21 -11.42 -5.50
CA ILE A 182 -9.87 -10.97 -4.16
C ILE A 182 -11.04 -11.05 -3.18
N SER A 183 -10.75 -11.25 -1.89
CA SER A 183 -11.76 -11.49 -0.83
C SER A 183 -12.54 -10.26 -0.39
N TYR A 184 -12.34 -9.12 -0.99
CA TYR A 184 -12.94 -7.86 -0.53
C TYR A 184 -13.73 -7.20 -1.65
N SER A 185 -15.00 -6.82 -1.38
CA SER A 185 -15.81 -6.06 -2.35
C SER A 185 -15.29 -4.65 -2.57
N ARG A 186 -14.84 -4.02 -1.46
CA ARG A 186 -14.26 -2.67 -1.48
C ARG A 186 -13.31 -2.45 -0.30
N LEU A 187 -12.45 -1.42 -0.44
CA LEU A 187 -11.61 -0.90 0.63
C LEU A 187 -11.84 0.61 0.75
N ILE A 188 -11.66 1.16 1.95
CA ILE A 188 -11.56 2.60 2.15
C ILE A 188 -10.21 2.88 2.83
N MET A 189 -9.40 3.75 2.21
CA MET A 189 -8.07 4.10 2.70
C MET A 189 -8.01 5.55 3.15
N TRP A 190 -7.35 5.80 4.29
CA TRP A 190 -6.87 7.12 4.73
C TRP A 190 -5.37 7.18 4.47
N VAL A 191 -4.98 7.93 3.46
CA VAL A 191 -3.60 8.03 2.96
C VAL A 191 -3.03 9.38 3.37
N ARG A 192 -1.97 9.40 4.17
CA ARG A 192 -1.35 10.66 4.63
C ARG A 192 -0.85 11.48 3.46
N LYS A 193 -1.19 12.78 3.43
CA LYS A 193 -0.81 13.65 2.31
C LYS A 193 0.69 13.91 2.22
N LYS A 194 1.41 13.85 3.33
CA LYS A 194 2.84 14.19 3.38
C LYS A 194 3.75 13.12 2.79
N ASP A 195 3.35 11.86 2.81
CA ASP A 195 4.21 10.72 2.47
C ASP A 195 3.49 9.50 1.88
N PHE A 196 2.21 9.62 1.58
CA PHE A 196 1.37 8.58 0.98
C PHE A 196 1.27 7.27 1.77
N VAL A 197 1.61 7.27 3.06
CA VAL A 197 1.40 6.09 3.92
C VAL A 197 -0.10 5.90 4.18
N PRO A 198 -0.66 4.71 3.90
CA PRO A 198 -2.06 4.37 4.22
C PRO A 198 -2.18 4.04 5.70
N VAL A 199 -2.48 5.04 6.55
CA VAL A 199 -2.50 4.90 8.02
C VAL A 199 -3.71 4.12 8.55
N LEU A 200 -4.78 4.04 7.76
CA LEU A 200 -5.97 3.24 8.04
C LEU A 200 -6.52 2.69 6.73
N ILE A 201 -6.83 1.40 6.73
CA ILE A 201 -7.55 0.74 5.64
C ILE A 201 -8.73 -0.04 6.25
N GLU A 202 -9.94 0.19 5.75
CA GLU A 202 -11.13 -0.58 6.06
C GLU A 202 -11.40 -1.59 4.95
N TYR A 203 -11.69 -2.83 5.31
CA TYR A 203 -11.96 -3.94 4.39
C TYR A 203 -13.40 -4.40 4.54
N TYR A 204 -14.11 -4.47 3.42
CA TYR A 204 -15.51 -4.82 3.38
C TYR A 204 -15.73 -6.20 2.78
N ASP A 205 -16.75 -6.90 3.28
CA ASP A 205 -17.07 -8.29 2.91
C ASP A 205 -17.24 -8.47 1.40
N GLU A 206 -16.79 -9.61 0.87
CA GLU A 206 -16.82 -9.93 -0.56
C GLU A 206 -18.24 -9.93 -1.13
N ASN A 207 -19.20 -10.42 -0.35
CA ASN A 207 -20.58 -10.62 -0.79
C ASN A 207 -21.55 -9.51 -0.32
N ASN A 208 -21.14 -8.73 0.70
CA ASN A 208 -21.92 -7.62 1.23
C ASN A 208 -21.05 -6.38 1.47
N PRO A 209 -21.03 -5.41 0.53
CA PRO A 209 -20.16 -4.24 0.62
C PRO A 209 -20.48 -3.26 1.76
N GLU A 210 -21.56 -3.48 2.51
CA GLU A 210 -21.90 -2.67 3.69
C GLU A 210 -21.32 -3.25 4.98
N ILE A 211 -20.86 -4.50 4.98
CA ILE A 211 -20.29 -5.14 6.17
C ILE A 211 -18.79 -4.89 6.24
N LEU A 212 -18.39 -4.09 7.22
CA LEU A 212 -16.98 -3.91 7.55
C LEU A 212 -16.48 -5.14 8.30
N ILE A 213 -15.48 -5.85 7.74
CA ILE A 213 -14.99 -7.11 8.32
C ILE A 213 -13.70 -6.95 9.10
N LYS A 214 -12.82 -6.02 8.69
CA LYS A 214 -11.55 -5.75 9.39
C LYS A 214 -10.98 -4.38 9.08
N ARG A 215 -10.08 -3.92 9.95
CA ARG A 215 -9.30 -2.68 9.78
C ARG A 215 -7.82 -2.94 9.94
N LEU A 216 -7.04 -2.36 9.06
CA LEU A 216 -5.58 -2.29 9.14
C LEU A 216 -5.17 -0.89 9.60
N TYR A 217 -4.33 -0.83 10.62
CA TYR A 217 -3.72 0.40 11.10
C TYR A 217 -2.21 0.33 10.89
N GLN A 218 -1.62 1.38 10.33
CA GLN A 218 -0.17 1.54 10.23
C GLN A 218 0.28 2.67 11.16
N LYS A 219 1.19 2.36 12.07
CA LYS A 219 1.67 3.26 13.12
C LYS A 219 3.19 3.23 13.23
N ASP A 220 3.77 4.15 14.02
CA ASP A 220 5.22 4.25 14.21
C ASP A 220 5.97 4.30 12.87
N ILE A 221 5.62 5.31 12.06
CA ILE A 221 6.21 5.48 10.73
C ILE A 221 7.62 6.06 10.86
N ARG A 222 8.60 5.32 10.39
CA ARG A 222 10.03 5.71 10.35
C ARG A 222 10.51 5.76 8.92
N ILE A 223 11.56 6.52 8.65
CA ILE A 223 12.19 6.57 7.33
C ILE A 223 13.37 5.60 7.34
N ILE A 224 13.33 4.61 6.47
CA ILE A 224 14.40 3.63 6.25
C ILE A 224 14.82 3.74 4.79
N ASP A 225 16.07 4.07 4.53
CA ASP A 225 16.63 4.25 3.18
C ASP A 225 15.77 5.19 2.30
N GLY A 226 15.19 6.25 2.92
CA GLY A 226 14.31 7.21 2.27
C GLY A 226 12.85 6.77 2.14
N ILE A 227 12.49 5.53 2.54
CA ILE A 227 11.15 4.95 2.40
C ILE A 227 10.40 5.06 3.74
N PRO A 228 9.23 5.74 3.79
CA PRO A 228 8.34 5.74 4.95
C PRO A 228 7.84 4.33 5.26
N THR A 229 8.25 3.79 6.39
CA THR A 229 8.01 2.40 6.81
C THR A 229 7.24 2.33 8.11
N ALA A 230 6.14 1.60 8.15
CA ALA A 230 5.36 1.35 9.36
C ALA A 230 6.05 0.28 10.22
N PHE A 231 6.53 0.66 11.41
CA PHE A 231 7.14 -0.28 12.35
C PHE A 231 6.10 -1.04 13.19
N LYS A 232 4.86 -0.58 13.19
CA LYS A 232 3.74 -1.24 13.85
C LYS A 232 2.55 -1.31 12.90
N ILE A 233 2.11 -2.53 12.60
CA ILE A 233 0.97 -2.83 11.74
C ILE A 233 -0.03 -3.63 12.58
N ILE A 234 -1.29 -3.20 12.63
CA ILE A 234 -2.32 -3.85 13.42
C ILE A 234 -3.51 -4.17 12.52
N MET A 235 -3.85 -5.44 12.38
CA MET A 235 -5.10 -5.89 11.79
C MET A 235 -6.09 -6.21 12.90
N LYS A 236 -7.28 -5.60 12.84
CA LYS A 236 -8.40 -5.91 13.75
C LYS A 236 -9.54 -6.55 12.98
N SER A 237 -10.02 -7.68 13.44
CA SER A 237 -11.29 -8.26 12.97
C SER A 237 -12.47 -7.58 13.67
N GLU A 238 -13.37 -6.99 12.88
CA GLU A 238 -14.63 -6.41 13.40
C GLU A 238 -15.70 -7.51 13.61
N ILE A 239 -15.51 -8.67 13.00
CA ILE A 239 -16.44 -9.82 13.11
C ILE A 239 -16.09 -10.71 14.31
N GLU A 240 -14.81 -11.02 14.51
CA GLU A 240 -14.37 -11.94 15.54
C GLU A 240 -13.92 -11.26 16.83
N ASN A 241 -13.79 -9.94 16.82
CA ASN A 241 -13.23 -9.17 17.93
C ASN A 241 -11.84 -9.65 18.37
N SER A 242 -11.03 -10.04 17.38
CA SER A 242 -9.62 -10.45 17.50
C SER A 242 -8.71 -9.37 16.91
N SER A 243 -7.41 -9.48 17.18
CA SER A 243 -6.42 -8.59 16.57
C SER A 243 -5.07 -9.25 16.40
N THR A 244 -4.37 -8.86 15.34
CA THR A 244 -2.99 -9.27 15.10
C THR A 244 -2.11 -8.03 14.93
N GLU A 245 -1.08 -7.94 15.76
CA GLU A 245 -0.07 -6.87 15.71
C GLU A 245 1.24 -7.44 15.15
N ILE A 246 1.81 -6.73 14.16
CA ILE A 246 3.14 -7.00 13.60
C ILE A 246 4.02 -5.82 13.99
N GLU A 247 5.12 -6.10 14.69
CA GLU A 247 6.16 -5.13 15.05
C GLU A 247 7.44 -5.46 14.27
N LEU A 248 7.89 -4.54 13.41
CA LEU A 248 9.18 -4.68 12.71
C LEU A 248 10.34 -4.56 13.69
N ILE A 249 11.28 -5.48 13.62
CA ILE A 249 12.53 -5.51 14.41
C ILE A 249 13.68 -5.00 13.55
N ASP A 250 13.74 -5.44 12.29
CA ASP A 250 14.75 -5.06 11.30
C ASP A 250 14.09 -5.03 9.93
N VAL A 251 14.52 -4.10 9.08
CA VAL A 251 14.06 -3.98 7.70
C VAL A 251 15.18 -3.44 6.82
N LYS A 252 15.30 -4.01 5.62
CA LYS A 252 16.27 -3.60 4.60
C LYS A 252 15.60 -3.64 3.25
N TYR A 253 15.79 -2.60 2.47
CA TYR A 253 15.30 -2.48 1.10
C TYR A 253 16.43 -2.59 0.09
N ASP A 254 16.10 -2.80 -1.16
CA ASP A 254 17.03 -2.84 -2.30
C ASP A 254 18.24 -3.76 -2.10
N ILE A 255 18.01 -4.89 -1.42
CA ILE A 255 19.05 -5.91 -1.17
C ILE A 255 19.13 -6.92 -2.31
N GLN A 256 20.31 -7.49 -2.52
CA GLN A 256 20.46 -8.58 -3.48
C GLN A 256 19.85 -9.87 -2.93
N ILE A 257 18.84 -10.40 -3.63
CA ILE A 257 18.17 -11.66 -3.28
C ILE A 257 18.22 -12.58 -4.51
N SER A 258 18.79 -13.77 -4.35
CA SER A 258 18.80 -14.79 -5.41
C SER A 258 17.41 -15.38 -5.63
N ASP A 259 17.01 -15.63 -6.88
CA ASP A 259 15.78 -16.33 -7.22
C ASP A 259 15.70 -17.73 -6.64
N ASP A 260 16.84 -18.37 -6.36
CA ASP A 260 16.91 -19.67 -5.69
C ASP A 260 16.28 -19.66 -4.30
N MET A 261 16.12 -18.50 -3.65
CA MET A 261 15.39 -18.39 -2.39
C MET A 261 13.89 -18.66 -2.54
N PHE A 262 13.32 -18.41 -3.70
CA PHE A 262 11.87 -18.53 -3.95
C PHE A 262 11.52 -19.84 -4.65
N THR A 263 12.05 -20.95 -4.14
CA THR A 263 11.83 -22.30 -4.65
C THR A 263 11.36 -23.24 -3.53
N GLU A 264 10.65 -24.32 -3.86
CA GLU A 264 10.25 -25.32 -2.87
C GLU A 264 11.47 -25.93 -2.15
N ARG A 265 12.61 -26.03 -2.82
CA ARG A 265 13.86 -26.53 -2.23
C ARG A 265 14.38 -25.63 -1.12
N SER A 266 14.22 -24.33 -1.25
CA SER A 266 14.69 -23.34 -0.27
C SER A 266 13.90 -23.41 1.04
N LEU A 267 12.65 -23.89 1.01
CA LEU A 267 11.82 -24.05 2.20
C LEU A 267 12.46 -24.95 3.26
N LYS A 268 13.30 -25.91 2.87
CA LYS A 268 13.95 -26.90 3.75
C LYS A 268 15.30 -26.47 4.32
N LYS A 269 15.78 -25.26 3.96
CA LYS A 269 17.10 -24.74 4.37
C LYS A 269 17.06 -23.98 5.73
#